data_264f36fd5f651bab0b72035fcd1a336f
#
_entry.id   264f36fd5f651bab0b72035fcd1a336f
#
_cell.length_a   1.000
_cell.length_b   1.000
_cell.length_c   1.000
_cell.angle_alpha   90.00
_cell.angle_beta   90.00
_cell.angle_gamma   90.00
#
_symmetry.space_group_name_H-M   'P 1'
#
loop_
_entity.id
_entity.type
_entity.pdbx_description
1 polymer ?
#
loop_
_entity_poly.entity_id
_entity_poly.type
_entity_poly.pdbx_seq_one_letter_code
_entity_poly.pdbx_strand_id
1 'polypeptide(L)'
;MGHFSSMFNGLARTFSIKRVKNNNGNSDAKEAADDMAKDAKKKELILKSSGYVNAQGSNNSASIFSKRGEKGVNQDCALVWEGFGCQEDMIFCGIFDGHGPWGHYVSKHVRNSMPSSLLCNWQNILAQATLDLEGSNKKLSRFDIWKQSYLKTCATVDQELEHHRKIDAYYSGSTSLTIVRQGDVIYVANVGDSRAVLATVSDEESLVAVQLTLDFKPNLPQEEERILGCQGRVFCLEDEPGVHRVWQPDAKTPGLAMSRAFGDYCIKDYGLVSVPEVTQRHISTKDHFIILASDGIWDVISNQEAVEIVSSTAERPKAAKRLVEQAVRAWKKKRRGISMDDMSVVCLFLHSSSSSSLSQHATTFK
;
A
#
# COMPACT_ATOMS: atom_id res chain seq x y z
N MET A 1 4.41 16.01 -17.73
CA MET A 1 4.21 14.90 -18.69
C MET A 1 5.52 14.34 -19.28
N GLY A 2 6.58 15.12 -19.42
CA GLY A 2 7.84 14.65 -20.04
C GLY A 2 8.71 13.73 -19.16
N HIS A 3 8.76 13.93 -17.86
CA HIS A 3 9.65 13.16 -16.97
C HIS A 3 9.16 11.72 -16.68
N PHE A 4 7.86 11.50 -16.59
CA PHE A 4 7.32 10.15 -16.37
C PHE A 4 7.55 9.21 -17.56
N SER A 5 7.41 9.74 -18.77
CA SER A 5 7.65 8.97 -20.02
C SER A 5 9.14 8.56 -20.13
N SER A 6 10.08 9.38 -19.64
CA SER A 6 11.50 9.08 -19.72
C SER A 6 11.97 8.04 -18.69
N MET A 7 11.37 7.99 -17.49
CA MET A 7 11.68 6.96 -16.48
C MET A 7 11.21 5.56 -16.91
N PHE A 8 9.99 5.45 -17.48
CA PHE A 8 9.51 4.17 -18.02
C PHE A 8 10.31 3.72 -19.25
N ASN A 9 10.75 4.67 -20.11
CA ASN A 9 11.63 4.34 -21.23
C ASN A 9 13.04 3.91 -20.76
N GLY A 10 13.52 4.40 -19.61
CA GLY A 10 14.76 3.94 -18.98
C GLY A 10 14.67 2.51 -18.49
N LEU A 11 13.59 2.15 -17.81
CA LEU A 11 13.32 0.78 -17.35
C LEU A 11 13.18 -0.20 -18.53
N ALA A 12 12.43 0.16 -19.56
CA ALA A 12 12.30 -0.66 -20.78
C ALA A 12 13.66 -0.91 -21.48
N ARG A 13 14.57 0.08 -21.47
CA ARG A 13 15.92 -0.07 -22.07
C ARG A 13 16.83 -1.00 -21.28
N THR A 14 16.70 -1.08 -19.96
CA THR A 14 17.52 -1.97 -19.12
C THR A 14 17.16 -3.45 -19.35
N PHE A 15 15.95 -3.75 -19.80
CA PHE A 15 15.48 -5.12 -20.09
C PHE A 15 15.89 -5.64 -21.48
N SER A 16 16.25 -4.76 -22.42
CA SER A 16 16.61 -5.15 -23.80
C SER A 16 18.00 -5.73 -23.98
N ILE A 17 18.88 -5.66 -22.98
CA ILE A 17 20.32 -5.94 -23.20
C ILE A 17 20.68 -7.44 -23.15
N LYS A 18 19.78 -8.36 -22.82
CA LYS A 18 20.15 -9.79 -22.70
C LYS A 18 19.64 -10.74 -23.79
N ARG A 19 19.09 -10.26 -24.90
CA ARG A 19 18.84 -11.14 -26.06
C ARG A 19 18.83 -10.32 -27.35
N VAL A 20 19.85 -10.38 -28.13
CA VAL A 20 19.85 -10.61 -29.57
C VAL A 20 21.27 -10.51 -30.10
N LYS A 21 21.91 -11.65 -30.33
CA LYS A 21 22.84 -11.85 -31.41
C LYS A 21 22.14 -12.79 -32.37
N ASN A 22 21.48 -12.23 -33.37
CA ASN A 22 21.42 -12.81 -34.71
C ASN A 22 20.89 -11.74 -35.68
N ASN A 23 21.59 -11.63 -36.78
CA ASN A 23 21.32 -10.77 -37.92
C ASN A 23 20.01 -11.16 -38.59
N ASN A 24 19.07 -10.20 -38.65
CA ASN A 24 18.29 -9.80 -39.85
C ASN A 24 17.19 -8.86 -39.44
N GLY A 25 17.13 -7.68 -40.07
CA GLY A 25 15.88 -6.99 -40.23
C GLY A 25 15.58 -5.85 -39.25
N ASN A 26 15.61 -4.65 -39.83
CA ASN A 26 15.10 -3.40 -39.23
C ASN A 26 13.58 -3.44 -38.93
N SER A 27 12.85 -4.49 -39.37
CA SER A 27 11.41 -4.71 -39.16
C SER A 27 11.12 -5.25 -37.74
N ASP A 28 11.88 -6.26 -37.31
CA ASP A 28 11.62 -6.98 -36.05
C ASP A 28 11.93 -6.12 -34.81
N ALA A 29 12.94 -5.25 -34.93
CA ALA A 29 13.28 -4.30 -33.86
C ALA A 29 12.21 -3.20 -33.68
N LYS A 30 11.55 -2.79 -34.77
CA LYS A 30 10.47 -1.80 -34.74
C LYS A 30 9.18 -2.41 -34.19
N GLU A 31 8.86 -3.63 -34.58
CA GLU A 31 7.68 -4.35 -34.06
C GLU A 31 7.83 -4.69 -32.58
N ALA A 32 9.00 -5.12 -32.13
CA ALA A 32 9.30 -5.33 -30.72
C ALA A 32 9.23 -4.01 -29.92
N ALA A 33 9.68 -2.89 -30.47
CA ALA A 33 9.58 -1.57 -29.82
C ALA A 33 8.14 -1.08 -29.74
N ASP A 34 7.31 -1.33 -30.77
CA ASP A 34 5.89 -0.98 -30.79
C ASP A 34 5.08 -1.85 -29.82
N ASP A 35 5.41 -3.12 -29.66
CA ASP A 35 4.76 -4.00 -28.70
C ASP A 35 5.16 -3.69 -27.26
N MET A 36 6.42 -3.32 -27.00
CA MET A 36 6.86 -2.78 -25.74
C MET A 36 6.16 -1.45 -25.39
N ALA A 37 5.97 -0.57 -26.37
CA ALA A 37 5.25 0.68 -26.19
C ALA A 37 3.75 0.48 -25.89
N LYS A 38 3.12 -0.51 -26.55
CA LYS A 38 1.73 -0.93 -26.29
C LYS A 38 1.59 -1.53 -24.90
N ASP A 39 2.53 -2.38 -24.48
CA ASP A 39 2.54 -3.01 -23.15
C ASP A 39 2.79 -1.99 -22.04
N ALA A 40 3.70 -1.03 -22.26
CA ALA A 40 3.91 0.11 -21.36
C ALA A 40 2.66 1.00 -21.24
N LYS A 41 1.97 1.31 -22.34
CA LYS A 41 0.70 2.04 -22.34
C LYS A 41 -0.41 1.26 -21.63
N LYS A 42 -0.49 -0.06 -21.83
CA LYS A 42 -1.45 -0.93 -21.16
C LYS A 42 -1.19 -0.99 -19.65
N LYS A 43 0.06 -1.10 -19.22
CA LYS A 43 0.47 -1.04 -17.79
C LYS A 43 0.19 0.33 -17.18
N GLU A 44 0.46 1.42 -17.89
CA GLU A 44 0.09 2.78 -17.45
C GLU A 44 -1.42 2.97 -17.32
N LEU A 45 -2.22 2.38 -18.21
CA LEU A 45 -3.68 2.41 -18.13
C LEU A 45 -4.20 1.60 -16.92
N ILE A 46 -3.59 0.46 -16.62
CA ILE A 46 -3.90 -0.38 -15.45
C ILE A 46 -3.58 0.38 -14.16
N LEU A 47 -2.43 1.05 -14.08
CA LEU A 47 -2.06 1.91 -12.96
C LEU A 47 -3.03 3.09 -12.76
N LYS A 48 -3.60 3.64 -13.86
CA LYS A 48 -4.60 4.72 -13.79
C LYS A 48 -5.97 4.28 -13.27
N SER A 49 -6.33 3.01 -13.42
CA SER A 49 -7.66 2.47 -13.11
C SER A 49 -7.76 1.74 -11.77
N SER A 50 -6.89 1.99 -10.77
CA SER A 50 -6.77 1.21 -9.54
C SER A 50 -6.78 -0.29 -9.82
N GLY A 51 -5.66 -0.94 -9.89
CA GLY A 51 -5.70 -2.27 -10.42
C GLY A 51 -4.57 -3.15 -9.98
N TYR A 52 -4.66 -4.28 -10.54
CA TYR A 52 -3.80 -5.40 -10.36
C TYR A 52 -2.83 -5.46 -11.55
N VAL A 53 -1.53 -5.38 -11.31
CA VAL A 53 -0.49 -5.62 -12.32
C VAL A 53 -0.01 -7.06 -12.15
N ASN A 54 -0.45 -7.94 -13.07
CA ASN A 54 -0.04 -9.35 -13.06
C ASN A 54 1.33 -9.53 -13.69
N ALA A 55 2.17 -10.37 -13.08
CA ALA A 55 3.27 -11.02 -13.79
C ALA A 55 2.71 -12.13 -14.72
N GLN A 56 3.38 -12.41 -15.84
CA GLN A 56 3.04 -13.56 -16.66
C GLN A 56 3.22 -14.85 -15.83
N GLY A 57 2.14 -15.64 -15.68
CA GLY A 57 2.15 -16.85 -14.86
C GLY A 57 1.79 -16.67 -13.39
N SER A 58 1.19 -15.53 -13.02
CA SER A 58 0.81 -15.23 -11.64
C SER A 58 -0.21 -16.24 -11.08
N ASN A 59 0.01 -16.65 -9.84
CA ASN A 59 -0.79 -17.66 -9.13
C ASN A 59 -1.90 -17.05 -8.26
N ASN A 60 -2.49 -15.89 -8.63
CA ASN A 60 -3.50 -15.21 -7.80
C ASN A 60 -3.02 -15.01 -6.34
N SER A 61 -1.83 -14.45 -6.17
CA SER A 61 -1.23 -14.24 -4.84
C SER A 61 -1.98 -13.23 -4.00
N ALA A 62 -2.85 -12.41 -4.61
CA ALA A 62 -3.63 -11.42 -3.89
C ALA A 62 -5.04 -11.25 -4.47
N SER A 63 -5.94 -10.68 -3.67
CA SER A 63 -7.21 -10.13 -4.14
C SER A 63 -7.32 -8.66 -3.73
N ILE A 64 -7.98 -7.86 -4.58
CA ILE A 64 -8.13 -6.42 -4.40
C ILE A 64 -9.57 -6.02 -4.71
N PHE A 65 -10.12 -5.13 -3.89
CA PHE A 65 -11.44 -4.56 -4.15
C PHE A 65 -11.54 -3.18 -3.49
N SER A 66 -12.14 -2.23 -4.21
CA SER A 66 -12.46 -0.89 -3.71
C SER A 66 -13.90 -0.56 -4.01
N LYS A 67 -14.58 0.09 -3.06
CA LYS A 67 -15.97 0.49 -3.15
C LYS A 67 -16.15 1.88 -2.60
N ARG A 68 -16.78 2.74 -3.41
CA ARG A 68 -17.21 4.07 -2.99
C ARG A 68 -18.22 3.99 -1.85
N GLY A 69 -18.04 4.83 -0.84
CA GLY A 69 -18.98 5.11 0.23
C GLY A 69 -20.12 6.06 -0.17
N GLU A 70 -20.58 6.86 0.79
CA GLU A 70 -21.69 7.80 0.64
C GLU A 70 -21.25 9.28 0.75
N LYS A 71 -19.95 9.53 1.00
CA LYS A 71 -19.38 10.89 1.20
C LYS A 71 -19.06 11.62 -0.12
N GLY A 72 -19.23 10.99 -1.29
CA GLY A 72 -18.98 11.63 -2.57
C GLY A 72 -18.20 10.75 -3.56
N VAL A 73 -17.16 11.30 -4.17
CA VAL A 73 -16.25 10.55 -5.06
C VAL A 73 -15.42 9.60 -4.23
N ASN A 74 -15.19 8.38 -4.73
CA ASN A 74 -14.25 7.47 -4.07
C ASN A 74 -12.84 8.08 -4.06
N GLN A 75 -12.31 8.37 -2.87
CA GLN A 75 -11.00 8.96 -2.65
C GLN A 75 -9.93 7.91 -2.36
N ASP A 76 -10.35 6.68 -2.08
CA ASP A 76 -9.46 5.53 -1.91
C ASP A 76 -8.82 5.08 -3.22
N CYS A 77 -7.60 4.58 -3.09
CA CYS A 77 -6.90 3.86 -4.13
C CYS A 77 -6.22 2.62 -3.57
N ALA A 78 -6.14 1.58 -4.38
CA ALA A 78 -5.44 0.35 -4.02
C ALA A 78 -4.58 -0.14 -5.19
N LEU A 79 -3.49 -0.83 -4.89
CA LEU A 79 -2.58 -1.38 -5.89
C LEU A 79 -2.00 -2.71 -5.42
N VAL A 80 -1.95 -3.66 -6.34
CA VAL A 80 -1.13 -4.88 -6.24
C VAL A 80 -0.25 -4.95 -7.49
N TRP A 81 1.06 -5.15 -7.30
CA TRP A 81 2.02 -5.33 -8.39
C TRP A 81 2.86 -6.59 -8.15
N GLU A 82 2.51 -7.66 -8.85
CA GLU A 82 3.29 -8.90 -8.86
C GLU A 82 4.49 -8.78 -9.79
N GLY A 83 5.60 -9.43 -9.43
CA GLY A 83 6.87 -9.28 -10.16
C GLY A 83 7.43 -7.85 -10.03
N PHE A 84 7.28 -7.24 -8.86
CA PHE A 84 7.74 -5.89 -8.59
C PHE A 84 9.25 -5.76 -8.83
N GLY A 85 9.65 -4.74 -9.58
CA GLY A 85 11.05 -4.57 -9.97
C GLY A 85 11.58 -5.67 -10.89
N CYS A 86 10.70 -6.40 -11.59
CA CYS A 86 11.00 -7.56 -12.44
C CYS A 86 11.66 -8.72 -11.70
N GLN A 87 11.38 -8.84 -10.41
CA GLN A 87 11.77 -9.98 -9.58
C GLN A 87 10.52 -10.82 -9.32
N GLU A 88 10.55 -12.09 -9.72
CA GLU A 88 9.40 -13.00 -9.62
C GLU A 88 8.96 -13.25 -8.17
N ASP A 89 9.88 -13.14 -7.22
CA ASP A 89 9.66 -13.31 -5.79
C ASP A 89 9.25 -12.00 -5.07
N MET A 90 9.11 -10.88 -5.81
CA MET A 90 8.71 -9.60 -5.23
C MET A 90 7.28 -9.23 -5.59
N ILE A 91 6.53 -8.80 -4.57
CA ILE A 91 5.17 -8.29 -4.70
C ILE A 91 5.08 -6.97 -3.95
N PHE A 92 4.53 -5.94 -4.60
CA PHE A 92 4.15 -4.68 -3.96
C PHE A 92 2.64 -4.64 -3.78
N CYS A 93 2.17 -4.31 -2.57
CA CYS A 93 0.78 -4.03 -2.27
C CYS A 93 0.66 -2.66 -1.62
N GLY A 94 -0.42 -1.91 -1.92
CA GLY A 94 -0.65 -0.60 -1.30
C GLY A 94 -2.13 -0.25 -1.20
N ILE A 95 -2.48 0.45 -0.11
CA ILE A 95 -3.74 1.15 0.14
C ILE A 95 -3.41 2.62 0.37
N PHE A 96 -4.19 3.50 -0.25
CA PHE A 96 -4.02 4.95 -0.23
C PHE A 96 -5.40 5.57 -0.05
N ASP A 97 -5.69 6.03 1.14
CA ASP A 97 -6.96 6.63 1.52
C ASP A 97 -6.84 8.15 1.43
N GLY A 98 -7.58 8.74 0.51
CA GLY A 98 -7.54 10.16 0.24
C GLY A 98 -8.61 10.93 0.99
N HIS A 99 -8.28 12.14 1.44
CA HIS A 99 -9.21 13.02 2.14
C HIS A 99 -9.10 14.47 1.69
N GLY A 100 -10.12 15.25 2.04
CA GLY A 100 -10.22 16.65 1.64
C GLY A 100 -10.77 16.84 0.22
N PRO A 101 -10.87 18.10 -0.25
CA PRO A 101 -11.51 18.41 -1.54
C PRO A 101 -10.86 17.75 -2.75
N TRP A 102 -9.54 17.57 -2.72
CA TRP A 102 -8.73 16.98 -3.78
C TRP A 102 -8.18 15.58 -3.45
N GLY A 103 -8.66 14.95 -2.37
CA GLY A 103 -8.14 13.68 -1.85
C GLY A 103 -8.05 12.57 -2.90
N HIS A 104 -9.04 12.45 -3.77
CA HIS A 104 -9.04 11.47 -4.86
C HIS A 104 -7.95 11.69 -5.93
N TYR A 105 -7.41 12.92 -6.07
CA TYR A 105 -6.24 13.17 -6.92
C TYR A 105 -4.94 12.94 -6.14
N VAL A 106 -4.92 13.30 -4.85
CA VAL A 106 -3.77 13.11 -3.97
C VAL A 106 -3.48 11.62 -3.80
N SER A 107 -4.47 10.81 -3.44
CA SER A 107 -4.30 9.35 -3.29
C SER A 107 -3.83 8.68 -4.58
N LYS A 108 -4.38 9.09 -5.74
CA LYS A 108 -3.92 8.61 -7.05
C LYS A 108 -2.49 9.01 -7.36
N HIS A 109 -2.10 10.24 -7.03
CA HIS A 109 -0.72 10.70 -7.23
C HIS A 109 0.24 9.86 -6.38
N VAL A 110 -0.04 9.73 -5.08
CA VAL A 110 0.78 8.92 -4.17
C VAL A 110 0.86 7.46 -4.65
N ARG A 111 -0.27 6.82 -4.97
CA ARG A 111 -0.31 5.47 -5.53
C ARG A 111 0.56 5.30 -6.78
N ASN A 112 0.53 6.27 -7.69
CA ASN A 112 1.25 6.18 -8.96
C ASN A 112 2.74 6.44 -8.80
N SER A 113 3.13 7.36 -7.91
CA SER A 113 4.53 7.75 -7.69
C SER A 113 5.27 6.79 -6.77
N MET A 114 4.59 6.27 -5.74
CA MET A 114 5.21 5.46 -4.68
C MET A 114 5.99 4.23 -5.20
N PRO A 115 5.43 3.33 -6.05
CA PRO A 115 6.14 2.11 -6.43
C PRO A 115 7.41 2.38 -7.25
N SER A 116 7.34 3.28 -8.22
CA SER A 116 8.47 3.60 -9.11
C SER A 116 9.58 4.35 -8.37
N SER A 117 9.22 5.32 -7.52
CA SER A 117 10.17 6.06 -6.69
C SER A 117 10.83 5.13 -5.67
N LEU A 118 10.06 4.22 -5.05
CA LEU A 118 10.58 3.23 -4.12
C LEU A 118 11.60 2.30 -4.78
N LEU A 119 11.27 1.77 -5.95
CA LEU A 119 12.16 0.89 -6.70
C LEU A 119 13.47 1.61 -7.09
N CYS A 120 13.37 2.85 -7.58
CA CYS A 120 14.53 3.65 -7.93
C CYS A 120 15.44 3.92 -6.70
N ASN A 121 14.86 4.34 -5.58
CA ASN A 121 15.60 4.59 -4.36
C ASN A 121 16.23 3.31 -3.80
N TRP A 122 15.49 2.18 -3.82
CA TRP A 122 16.00 0.89 -3.37
C TRP A 122 17.21 0.44 -4.22
N GLN A 123 17.13 0.54 -5.55
CA GLN A 123 18.23 0.20 -6.45
C GLN A 123 19.46 1.09 -6.21
N ASN A 124 19.26 2.41 -6.02
CA ASN A 124 20.33 3.36 -5.77
C ASN A 124 21.02 3.08 -4.42
N ILE A 125 20.26 2.86 -3.35
CA ILE A 125 20.81 2.59 -2.02
C ILE A 125 21.51 1.22 -1.99
N LEU A 126 20.94 0.21 -2.66
CA LEU A 126 21.57 -1.10 -2.80
C LEU A 126 22.90 -1.01 -3.56
N ALA A 127 22.96 -0.25 -4.66
CA ALA A 127 24.20 -0.03 -5.42
C ALA A 127 25.25 0.69 -4.58
N GLN A 128 24.89 1.73 -3.82
CA GLN A 128 25.79 2.42 -2.91
C GLN A 128 26.32 1.48 -1.83
N ALA A 129 25.44 0.68 -1.19
CA ALA A 129 25.83 -0.28 -0.16
C ALA A 129 26.77 -1.38 -0.68
N THR A 130 26.71 -1.71 -1.98
CA THR A 130 27.65 -2.67 -2.61
C THR A 130 29.01 -2.06 -2.92
N LEU A 131 29.08 -0.78 -3.28
CA LEU A 131 30.34 -0.05 -3.53
C LEU A 131 31.10 0.25 -2.23
N ASP A 132 30.37 0.56 -1.14
CA ASP A 132 30.98 0.85 0.18
C ASP A 132 31.58 -0.41 0.86
N LEU A 133 31.32 -1.62 0.33
CA LEU A 133 31.91 -2.87 0.82
C LEU A 133 33.43 -2.94 0.64
N GLU A 134 34.02 -2.11 -0.23
CA GLU A 134 35.46 -2.08 -0.47
C GLU A 134 36.21 -1.16 0.50
N GLY A 135 35.49 -0.32 1.31
CA GLY A 135 36.13 0.73 2.13
C GLY A 135 35.65 0.90 3.58
N SER A 136 34.52 0.35 4.01
CA SER A 136 33.99 0.58 5.36
C SER A 136 33.51 -0.68 6.09
N ASN A 137 33.75 -0.71 7.42
CA ASN A 137 33.40 -1.84 8.29
C ASN A 137 31.87 -1.97 8.61
N LYS A 138 30.98 -1.19 7.99
CA LYS A 138 29.55 -1.19 8.36
C LYS A 138 28.68 -1.56 7.16
N LYS A 139 28.39 -2.85 7.04
CA LYS A 139 27.45 -3.40 6.04
C LYS A 139 26.02 -3.04 6.42
N LEU A 140 25.30 -2.34 5.54
CA LEU A 140 23.85 -2.11 5.70
C LEU A 140 23.10 -3.44 5.64
N SER A 141 22.18 -3.65 6.57
CA SER A 141 21.25 -4.79 6.50
C SER A 141 20.23 -4.60 5.37
N ARG A 142 19.60 -5.68 4.90
CA ARG A 142 18.50 -5.58 3.93
C ARG A 142 17.36 -4.69 4.46
N PHE A 143 17.09 -4.77 5.75
CA PHE A 143 16.10 -3.91 6.40
C PHE A 143 16.46 -2.44 6.32
N ASP A 144 17.72 -2.09 6.63
CA ASP A 144 18.17 -0.70 6.57
C ASP A 144 18.07 -0.13 5.15
N ILE A 145 18.37 -0.95 4.12
CA ILE A 145 18.22 -0.56 2.72
C ILE A 145 16.75 -0.24 2.41
N TRP A 146 15.81 -1.12 2.76
CA TRP A 146 14.39 -0.89 2.55
C TRP A 146 13.88 0.31 3.37
N LYS A 147 14.27 0.42 4.64
CA LYS A 147 13.88 1.53 5.53
C LYS A 147 14.33 2.88 4.97
N GLN A 148 15.60 3.00 4.56
CA GLN A 148 16.12 4.22 3.95
C GLN A 148 15.42 4.53 2.62
N SER A 149 15.13 3.50 1.81
CA SER A 149 14.41 3.64 0.55
C SER A 149 13.01 4.20 0.77
N TYR A 150 12.27 3.69 1.74
CA TYR A 150 10.94 4.19 2.09
C TYR A 150 10.97 5.62 2.62
N LEU A 151 11.89 5.93 3.55
CA LEU A 151 12.04 7.29 4.09
C LEU A 151 12.30 8.30 2.98
N LYS A 152 13.25 7.99 2.08
CA LYS A 152 13.57 8.85 0.94
C LYS A 152 12.41 8.96 -0.05
N THR A 153 11.71 7.85 -0.31
CA THR A 153 10.58 7.83 -1.24
C THR A 153 9.43 8.67 -0.73
N CYS A 154 9.04 8.53 0.55
CA CYS A 154 7.96 9.32 1.12
C CYS A 154 8.28 10.82 1.08
N ALA A 155 9.51 11.21 1.43
CA ALA A 155 9.95 12.60 1.33
C ALA A 155 9.89 13.13 -0.10
N THR A 156 10.36 12.35 -1.09
CA THR A 156 10.33 12.73 -2.50
C THR A 156 8.89 12.87 -3.02
N VAL A 157 8.02 11.90 -2.74
CA VAL A 157 6.63 11.91 -3.23
C VAL A 157 5.82 13.05 -2.59
N ASP A 158 6.03 13.35 -1.31
CA ASP A 158 5.37 14.48 -0.63
C ASP A 158 5.85 15.82 -1.23
N GLN A 159 7.16 15.96 -1.47
CA GLN A 159 7.73 17.14 -2.13
C GLN A 159 7.24 17.32 -3.58
N GLU A 160 7.13 16.23 -4.36
CA GLU A 160 6.56 16.28 -5.72
C GLU A 160 5.10 16.72 -5.70
N LEU A 161 4.34 16.28 -4.69
CA LEU A 161 2.95 16.65 -4.48
C LEU A 161 2.81 18.14 -4.11
N GLU A 162 3.66 18.66 -3.23
CA GLU A 162 3.68 20.07 -2.83
C GLU A 162 3.86 21.01 -4.02
N HIS A 163 4.74 20.62 -4.95
CA HIS A 163 5.03 21.41 -6.15
C HIS A 163 4.15 21.06 -7.35
N HIS A 164 3.12 20.25 -7.16
CA HIS A 164 2.29 19.73 -8.25
C HIS A 164 1.34 20.80 -8.78
N ARG A 165 1.51 21.21 -10.07
CA ARG A 165 0.79 22.35 -10.67
C ARG A 165 -0.72 22.18 -10.83
N LYS A 166 -1.24 20.95 -10.75
CA LYS A 166 -2.65 20.60 -11.06
C LYS A 166 -3.39 19.98 -9.89
N ILE A 167 -2.72 19.65 -8.82
CA ILE A 167 -3.33 19.06 -7.61
C ILE A 167 -3.09 20.05 -6.48
N ASP A 168 -4.17 20.54 -5.89
CA ASP A 168 -4.10 21.35 -4.68
C ASP A 168 -4.19 20.43 -3.46
N ALA A 169 -3.04 20.20 -2.84
CA ALA A 169 -2.92 19.38 -1.64
C ALA A 169 -2.78 20.23 -0.36
N TYR A 170 -3.13 21.51 -0.41
CA TYR A 170 -3.03 22.38 0.78
C TYR A 170 -4.01 21.96 1.88
N TYR A 171 -5.26 21.64 1.50
CA TYR A 171 -6.32 21.12 2.38
C TYR A 171 -6.73 19.69 2.03
N SER A 172 -5.85 18.94 1.43
CA SER A 172 -6.14 17.58 0.99
C SER A 172 -4.92 16.70 1.15
N GLY A 173 -5.15 15.47 1.52
CA GLY A 173 -4.06 14.52 1.77
C GLY A 173 -4.41 13.09 1.42
N SER A 174 -3.50 12.21 1.77
CA SER A 174 -3.67 10.76 1.63
C SER A 174 -2.85 10.00 2.65
N THR A 175 -3.39 8.89 3.15
CA THR A 175 -2.60 7.85 3.79
C THR A 175 -1.73 7.11 2.76
N SER A 176 -0.79 6.32 3.23
CA SER A 176 -0.06 5.34 2.42
C SER A 176 0.34 4.16 3.28
N LEU A 177 -0.37 3.07 3.12
CA LEU A 177 -0.01 1.77 3.68
C LEU A 177 0.51 0.88 2.56
N THR A 178 1.77 0.47 2.65
CA THR A 178 2.39 -0.35 1.61
C THR A 178 3.14 -1.54 2.19
N ILE A 179 3.15 -2.64 1.44
CA ILE A 179 3.93 -3.84 1.74
C ILE A 179 4.75 -4.20 0.51
N VAL A 180 6.04 -4.46 0.71
CA VAL A 180 6.87 -5.21 -0.25
C VAL A 180 7.17 -6.58 0.37
N ARG A 181 6.73 -7.63 -0.30
CA ARG A 181 7.20 -8.99 -0.04
C ARG A 181 8.41 -9.26 -0.94
N GLN A 182 9.49 -9.76 -0.37
CA GLN A 182 10.67 -10.24 -1.09
C GLN A 182 11.03 -11.62 -0.55
N GLY A 183 10.70 -12.67 -1.31
CA GLY A 183 10.84 -14.05 -0.87
C GLY A 183 9.99 -14.34 0.37
N ASP A 184 10.64 -14.68 1.47
CA ASP A 184 10.04 -14.98 2.79
C ASP A 184 10.04 -13.79 3.77
N VAL A 185 10.41 -12.59 3.31
CA VAL A 185 10.40 -11.38 4.14
C VAL A 185 9.39 -10.38 3.61
N ILE A 186 8.64 -9.75 4.50
CA ILE A 186 7.81 -8.59 4.22
C ILE A 186 8.38 -7.34 4.86
N TYR A 187 8.32 -6.24 4.13
CA TYR A 187 8.63 -4.88 4.60
C TYR A 187 7.35 -4.08 4.54
N VAL A 188 6.93 -3.56 5.68
CA VAL A 188 5.68 -2.80 5.83
C VAL A 188 6.04 -1.36 6.09
N ALA A 189 5.42 -0.43 5.34
CA ALA A 189 5.56 1.01 5.58
C ALA A 189 4.18 1.65 5.70
N ASN A 190 3.97 2.41 6.77
CA ASN A 190 2.69 3.04 7.07
C ASN A 190 2.83 4.54 7.34
N VAL A 191 2.02 5.33 6.65
CA VAL A 191 1.74 6.75 6.87
C VAL A 191 0.23 6.90 6.97
N GLY A 192 -0.29 7.30 8.12
CA GLY A 192 -1.73 7.47 8.37
C GLY A 192 -2.33 6.33 9.19
N ASP A 193 -3.63 6.13 9.06
CA ASP A 193 -4.45 5.24 9.89
C ASP A 193 -5.10 4.08 9.12
N SER A 194 -4.72 3.90 7.86
CA SER A 194 -4.91 2.62 7.17
C SER A 194 -4.14 1.53 7.91
N ARG A 195 -4.65 0.28 7.92
CA ARG A 195 -4.11 -0.78 8.77
C ARG A 195 -3.84 -2.07 8.00
N ALA A 196 -2.73 -2.74 8.37
CA ALA A 196 -2.41 -4.09 7.95
C ALA A 196 -2.59 -5.09 9.10
N VAL A 197 -3.26 -6.20 8.81
CA VAL A 197 -3.52 -7.29 9.75
C VAL A 197 -3.09 -8.61 9.15
N LEU A 198 -2.27 -9.36 9.88
CA LEU A 198 -1.82 -10.70 9.53
C LEU A 198 -2.76 -11.74 10.15
N ALA A 199 -3.16 -12.72 9.35
CA ALA A 199 -3.78 -13.95 9.81
C ALA A 199 -2.71 -15.02 10.02
N THR A 200 -2.54 -15.46 11.25
CA THR A 200 -1.54 -16.48 11.65
C THR A 200 -2.15 -17.50 12.60
N VAL A 201 -1.55 -18.68 12.66
CA VAL A 201 -1.97 -19.74 13.58
C VAL A 201 -1.25 -19.56 14.91
N SER A 202 -2.01 -19.47 16.00
CA SER A 202 -1.46 -19.43 17.37
C SER A 202 -0.86 -20.78 17.80
N ASP A 203 -0.21 -20.81 18.94
CA ASP A 203 0.30 -22.05 19.53
C ASP A 203 -0.83 -23.01 19.95
N GLU A 204 -2.06 -22.50 20.13
CA GLU A 204 -3.29 -23.27 20.39
C GLU A 204 -3.98 -23.75 19.10
N GLU A 205 -3.30 -23.71 17.96
CA GLU A 205 -3.81 -24.11 16.63
C GLU A 205 -5.03 -23.30 16.15
N SER A 206 -5.29 -22.13 16.76
CA SER A 206 -6.38 -21.25 16.34
C SER A 206 -5.87 -20.14 15.39
N LEU A 207 -6.71 -19.77 14.40
CA LEU A 207 -6.39 -18.65 13.50
C LEU A 207 -6.66 -17.33 14.20
N VAL A 208 -5.62 -16.53 14.38
CA VAL A 208 -5.65 -15.24 15.10
C VAL A 208 -5.20 -14.09 14.22
N ALA A 209 -5.74 -12.91 14.52
CA ALA A 209 -5.39 -11.66 13.89
C ALA A 209 -4.25 -10.97 14.64
N VAL A 210 -3.17 -10.62 13.93
CA VAL A 210 -2.06 -9.83 14.46
C VAL A 210 -1.96 -8.53 13.68
N GLN A 211 -2.15 -7.38 14.35
CA GLN A 211 -1.99 -6.08 13.73
C GLN A 211 -0.50 -5.81 13.45
N LEU A 212 -0.16 -5.47 12.21
CA LEU A 212 1.22 -5.24 11.76
C LEU A 212 1.62 -3.77 11.78
N THR A 213 0.66 -2.84 11.81
CA THR A 213 0.86 -1.40 11.73
C THR A 213 0.19 -0.67 12.87
N LEU A 214 0.74 0.49 13.23
CA LEU A 214 0.10 1.41 14.15
C LEU A 214 -0.79 2.37 13.36
N ASP A 215 -2.02 2.58 13.81
CA ASP A 215 -2.89 3.64 13.27
C ASP A 215 -2.41 4.98 13.83
N PHE A 216 -1.86 5.84 12.99
CA PHE A 216 -1.28 7.10 13.42
C PHE A 216 -2.34 8.14 13.76
N LYS A 217 -2.95 7.99 14.95
CA LYS A 217 -3.91 8.93 15.52
C LYS A 217 -3.20 10.03 16.33
N PRO A 218 -3.73 11.28 16.34
CA PRO A 218 -3.08 12.42 16.98
C PRO A 218 -2.84 12.27 18.50
N ASN A 219 -3.64 11.47 19.19
CA ASN A 219 -3.54 11.21 20.63
C ASN A 219 -2.56 10.10 21.02
N LEU A 220 -1.81 9.55 20.07
CA LEU A 220 -0.68 8.67 20.41
C LEU A 220 0.41 9.50 21.09
N PRO A 221 1.00 9.06 22.22
CA PRO A 221 1.90 9.90 23.03
C PRO A 221 3.02 10.57 22.23
N GLN A 222 3.72 9.83 21.37
CA GLN A 222 4.82 10.37 20.56
C GLN A 222 4.34 11.31 19.45
N GLU A 223 3.16 11.06 18.89
CA GLU A 223 2.55 11.90 17.87
C GLU A 223 2.06 13.21 18.49
N GLU A 224 1.37 13.11 19.64
CA GLU A 224 0.88 14.28 20.39
C GLU A 224 2.04 15.17 20.84
N GLU A 225 3.11 14.60 21.40
CA GLU A 225 4.31 15.32 21.80
C GLU A 225 4.91 16.11 20.62
N ARG A 226 5.03 15.48 19.44
CA ARG A 226 5.52 16.15 18.23
C ARG A 226 4.63 17.29 17.81
N ILE A 227 3.29 17.07 17.76
CA ILE A 227 2.31 18.08 17.35
C ILE A 227 2.33 19.26 18.29
N LEU A 228 2.30 19.03 19.60
CA LEU A 228 2.39 20.10 20.62
C LEU A 228 3.74 20.84 20.55
N GLY A 229 4.85 20.13 20.31
CA GLY A 229 6.18 20.69 20.11
C GLY A 229 6.28 21.61 18.89
N CYS A 230 5.44 21.37 17.87
CA CYS A 230 5.29 22.22 16.68
C CYS A 230 4.18 23.29 16.84
N GLN A 231 3.72 23.57 18.05
CA GLN A 231 2.63 24.53 18.35
C GLN A 231 1.26 24.14 17.78
N GLY A 232 1.10 22.92 17.28
CA GLY A 232 -0.20 22.36 16.96
C GLY A 232 -1.00 22.04 18.21
N ARG A 233 -2.26 21.66 18.05
CA ARG A 233 -3.15 21.26 19.14
C ARG A 233 -3.79 19.92 18.84
N VAL A 234 -4.07 19.14 19.90
CA VAL A 234 -4.76 17.84 19.81
C VAL A 234 -5.98 17.86 20.71
N PHE A 235 -7.17 17.77 20.16
CA PHE A 235 -8.42 17.63 20.91
C PHE A 235 -9.55 17.09 20.04
N CYS A 236 -10.64 16.61 20.68
CA CYS A 236 -11.89 16.20 20.04
C CYS A 236 -12.89 17.37 20.00
N LEU A 237 -13.72 17.40 18.97
CA LEU A 237 -14.89 18.27 18.98
C LEU A 237 -15.97 17.71 19.92
N GLU A 238 -16.85 18.57 20.45
CA GLU A 238 -17.91 18.16 21.38
C GLU A 238 -18.92 17.21 20.72
N ASP A 239 -19.16 17.38 19.43
CA ASP A 239 -20.05 16.58 18.59
C ASP A 239 -19.38 15.32 18.01
N GLU A 240 -18.05 15.18 18.15
CA GLU A 240 -17.28 14.01 17.73
C GLU A 240 -16.42 13.43 18.89
N PRO A 241 -17.01 12.98 19.99
CA PRO A 241 -16.26 12.51 21.15
C PRO A 241 -15.43 11.27 20.81
N GLY A 242 -14.14 11.30 21.19
CA GLY A 242 -13.19 10.22 20.94
C GLY A 242 -12.43 10.32 19.60
N VAL A 243 -12.81 11.24 18.70
CA VAL A 243 -12.08 11.50 17.46
C VAL A 243 -11.08 12.64 17.71
N HIS A 244 -9.85 12.30 18.07
CA HIS A 244 -8.79 13.28 18.24
C HIS A 244 -8.29 13.77 16.89
N ARG A 245 -8.14 15.10 16.78
CA ARG A 245 -7.69 15.76 15.55
C ARG A 245 -6.50 16.68 15.82
N VAL A 246 -5.66 16.85 14.78
CA VAL A 246 -4.63 17.88 14.74
C VAL A 246 -5.29 19.19 14.30
N TRP A 247 -4.98 20.28 15.01
CA TRP A 247 -5.50 21.62 14.75
C TRP A 247 -4.37 22.64 14.67
N GLN A 248 -4.57 23.66 13.86
CA GLN A 248 -3.75 24.87 13.90
C GLN A 248 -3.92 25.61 15.23
N PRO A 249 -2.96 26.44 15.66
CA PRO A 249 -3.02 27.16 16.95
C PRO A 249 -4.30 27.98 17.13
N ASP A 250 -4.72 28.72 16.10
CA ASP A 250 -5.78 29.71 16.17
C ASP A 250 -7.04 29.34 15.37
N ALA A 251 -7.07 28.17 14.74
CA ALA A 251 -8.17 27.74 13.90
C ALA A 251 -8.81 26.43 14.38
N LYS A 252 -10.12 26.30 14.13
CA LYS A 252 -10.87 25.05 14.32
C LYS A 252 -11.21 24.37 12.98
N THR A 253 -10.50 24.74 11.91
CA THR A 253 -10.63 24.17 10.55
C THR A 253 -9.33 24.32 9.79
N PRO A 254 -8.91 23.32 9.03
CA PRO A 254 -9.39 21.94 9.09
C PRO A 254 -8.84 21.23 10.32
N GLY A 255 -9.56 20.24 10.85
CA GLY A 255 -9.06 19.31 11.86
C GLY A 255 -8.81 17.94 11.24
N LEU A 256 -7.58 17.42 11.30
CA LEU A 256 -7.20 16.15 10.68
C LEU A 256 -7.19 15.03 11.71
N ALA A 257 -7.94 13.94 11.47
CA ALA A 257 -8.08 12.80 12.39
C ALA A 257 -6.90 11.81 12.38
N MET A 258 -5.81 12.16 11.71
CA MET A 258 -4.56 11.40 11.68
C MET A 258 -3.36 12.32 11.91
N SER A 259 -2.25 11.77 12.40
CA SER A 259 -1.03 12.51 12.73
C SER A 259 0.06 12.41 11.66
N ARG A 260 -0.17 11.57 10.64
CA ARG A 260 0.73 11.39 9.49
C ARG A 260 -0.09 11.29 8.20
N ALA A 261 0.29 12.07 7.19
CA ALA A 261 -0.31 12.05 5.86
C ALA A 261 0.62 12.67 4.81
N PHE A 262 0.41 12.33 3.55
CA PHE A 262 0.88 13.08 2.38
C PHE A 262 -0.06 14.26 2.14
N GLY A 263 0.48 15.40 1.70
CA GLY A 263 -0.34 16.61 1.53
C GLY A 263 -0.68 17.30 2.84
N ASP A 264 -1.84 17.94 2.92
CA ASP A 264 -2.31 18.74 4.07
C ASP A 264 -1.30 19.80 4.52
N TYR A 265 -0.75 20.54 3.56
CA TYR A 265 0.33 21.50 3.83
C TYR A 265 -0.10 22.62 4.79
N CYS A 266 -1.40 22.86 4.93
CA CYS A 266 -1.94 23.78 5.94
C CYS A 266 -1.63 23.36 7.39
N ILE A 267 -1.28 22.08 7.64
CA ILE A 267 -1.03 21.53 8.99
C ILE A 267 0.42 21.00 9.14
N LYS A 268 1.21 20.93 8.07
CA LYS A 268 2.59 20.42 8.12
C LYS A 268 3.48 21.15 9.13
N ASP A 269 3.39 22.46 9.18
CA ASP A 269 4.15 23.30 10.14
C ASP A 269 3.75 23.05 11.60
N TYR A 270 2.59 22.43 11.81
CA TYR A 270 2.03 22.12 13.14
C TYR A 270 2.15 20.65 13.53
N GLY A 271 3.13 19.95 12.93
CA GLY A 271 3.55 18.62 13.36
C GLY A 271 2.95 17.46 12.57
N LEU A 272 2.16 17.69 11.51
CA LEU A 272 1.83 16.63 10.56
C LEU A 272 3.08 16.23 9.77
N VAL A 273 3.33 14.94 9.59
CA VAL A 273 4.50 14.45 8.84
C VAL A 273 4.11 13.35 7.84
N SER A 274 4.88 13.21 6.76
CA SER A 274 4.79 12.11 5.79
C SER A 274 5.85 11.02 6.04
N VAL A 275 6.46 10.99 7.23
CA VAL A 275 7.50 10.02 7.60
C VAL A 275 6.86 8.67 7.92
N PRO A 276 7.17 7.60 7.18
CA PRO A 276 6.60 6.29 7.44
C PRO A 276 7.19 5.62 8.68
N GLU A 277 6.38 4.85 9.38
CA GLU A 277 6.90 3.75 10.18
C GLU A 277 7.25 2.59 9.24
N VAL A 278 8.47 2.06 9.37
CA VAL A 278 8.91 0.94 8.54
C VAL A 278 9.29 -0.24 9.44
N THR A 279 8.64 -1.37 9.22
CA THR A 279 8.88 -2.61 9.94
C THR A 279 9.20 -3.75 8.98
N GLN A 280 9.78 -4.85 9.50
CA GLN A 280 9.95 -6.08 8.74
C GLN A 280 9.44 -7.28 9.54
N ARG A 281 9.03 -8.32 8.81
CA ARG A 281 8.65 -9.62 9.38
C ARG A 281 9.09 -10.75 8.46
N HIS A 282 9.65 -11.81 9.04
CA HIS A 282 9.83 -13.08 8.35
C HIS A 282 8.52 -13.86 8.33
N ILE A 283 8.16 -14.34 7.14
CA ILE A 283 6.98 -15.18 6.93
C ILE A 283 7.29 -16.58 7.45
N SER A 284 6.40 -17.10 8.27
CA SER A 284 6.46 -18.47 8.78
C SER A 284 5.40 -19.35 8.11
N THR A 285 5.47 -20.65 8.30
CA THR A 285 4.44 -21.61 7.84
C THR A 285 3.10 -21.43 8.54
N LYS A 286 3.08 -20.75 9.71
CA LYS A 286 1.86 -20.39 10.44
C LYS A 286 1.15 -19.17 9.86
N ASP A 287 1.82 -18.34 9.06
CA ASP A 287 1.28 -17.09 8.52
C ASP A 287 0.52 -17.38 7.22
N HIS A 288 -0.77 -17.08 7.14
CA HIS A 288 -1.64 -17.46 6.03
C HIS A 288 -1.82 -16.35 4.98
N PHE A 289 -2.22 -15.16 5.43
CA PHE A 289 -2.45 -14.01 4.56
C PHE A 289 -2.38 -12.70 5.35
N ILE A 290 -2.24 -11.59 4.63
CA ILE A 290 -2.27 -10.23 5.19
C ILE A 290 -3.42 -9.48 4.54
N ILE A 291 -4.19 -8.75 5.36
CA ILE A 291 -5.25 -7.83 4.94
C ILE A 291 -4.70 -6.41 5.10
N LEU A 292 -4.65 -5.64 4.01
CA LEU A 292 -4.44 -4.19 4.04
C LEU A 292 -5.79 -3.54 3.74
N ALA A 293 -6.20 -2.56 4.54
CA ALA A 293 -7.45 -1.86 4.26
C ALA A 293 -7.42 -0.41 4.79
N SER A 294 -8.27 0.45 4.19
CA SER A 294 -8.60 1.79 4.68
C SER A 294 -9.48 1.73 5.92
N ASP A 295 -9.62 2.86 6.62
CA ASP A 295 -10.40 2.97 7.86
C ASP A 295 -11.89 2.68 7.65
N GLY A 296 -12.43 2.88 6.44
CA GLY A 296 -13.80 2.46 6.10
C GLY A 296 -14.11 0.98 6.36
N ILE A 297 -13.10 0.12 6.47
CA ILE A 297 -13.24 -1.26 6.92
C ILE A 297 -13.09 -1.33 8.45
N TRP A 298 -12.02 -0.75 8.99
CA TRP A 298 -11.62 -0.92 10.38
C TRP A 298 -12.56 -0.23 11.38
N ASP A 299 -13.27 0.78 10.94
CA ASP A 299 -14.31 1.47 11.72
C ASP A 299 -15.50 0.59 12.10
N VAL A 300 -15.73 -0.48 11.35
CA VAL A 300 -16.93 -1.33 11.52
C VAL A 300 -16.64 -2.82 11.63
N ILE A 301 -15.46 -3.29 11.26
CA ILE A 301 -15.00 -4.68 11.32
C ILE A 301 -13.76 -4.76 12.21
N SER A 302 -13.77 -5.62 13.21
CA SER A 302 -12.58 -5.87 14.03
C SER A 302 -11.52 -6.68 13.26
N ASN A 303 -10.27 -6.64 13.74
CA ASN A 303 -9.17 -7.39 13.13
C ASN A 303 -9.51 -8.89 13.02
N GLN A 304 -10.07 -9.47 14.09
CA GLN A 304 -10.43 -10.90 14.12
C GLN A 304 -11.60 -11.23 13.19
N GLU A 305 -12.66 -10.41 13.18
CA GLU A 305 -13.78 -10.56 12.24
C GLU A 305 -13.29 -10.52 10.78
N ALA A 306 -12.35 -9.62 10.45
CA ALA A 306 -11.79 -9.53 9.10
C ALA A 306 -11.05 -10.81 8.70
N VAL A 307 -10.22 -11.35 9.61
CA VAL A 307 -9.50 -12.62 9.39
C VAL A 307 -10.47 -13.77 9.18
N GLU A 308 -11.53 -13.88 9.99
CA GLU A 308 -12.55 -14.92 9.86
C GLU A 308 -13.32 -14.83 8.53
N ILE A 309 -13.68 -13.62 8.10
CA ILE A 309 -14.36 -13.39 6.83
C ILE A 309 -13.49 -13.84 5.65
N VAL A 310 -12.22 -13.43 5.64
CA VAL A 310 -11.28 -13.77 4.56
C VAL A 310 -10.97 -15.27 4.56
N SER A 311 -10.70 -15.88 5.71
CA SER A 311 -10.36 -17.30 5.83
C SER A 311 -11.52 -18.21 5.41
N SER A 312 -12.77 -17.82 5.73
CA SER A 312 -13.98 -18.56 5.34
C SER A 312 -14.39 -18.35 3.87
N THR A 313 -13.64 -17.57 3.08
CA THR A 313 -13.92 -17.35 1.67
C THR A 313 -13.27 -18.43 0.82
N ALA A 314 -14.08 -19.30 0.19
CA ALA A 314 -13.57 -20.45 -0.58
C ALA A 314 -12.67 -20.04 -1.76
N GLU A 315 -12.99 -18.93 -2.42
CA GLU A 315 -12.26 -18.45 -3.59
C GLU A 315 -11.42 -17.21 -3.22
N ARG A 316 -10.10 -17.37 -3.17
CA ARG A 316 -9.14 -16.26 -2.86
C ARG A 316 -9.41 -14.97 -3.65
N PRO A 317 -9.68 -15.00 -4.97
CA PRO A 317 -9.96 -13.77 -5.73
C PRO A 317 -11.19 -13.00 -5.25
N LYS A 318 -12.12 -13.63 -4.54
CA LYS A 318 -13.33 -13.01 -4.00
C LYS A 318 -13.18 -12.48 -2.56
N ALA A 319 -12.05 -12.75 -1.90
CA ALA A 319 -11.85 -12.46 -0.47
C ALA A 319 -11.99 -10.97 -0.15
N ALA A 320 -11.28 -10.10 -0.86
CA ALA A 320 -11.35 -8.65 -0.66
C ALA A 320 -12.78 -8.11 -0.88
N LYS A 321 -13.46 -8.57 -1.94
CA LYS A 321 -14.84 -8.18 -2.22
C LYS A 321 -15.79 -8.61 -1.11
N ARG A 322 -15.65 -9.85 -0.61
CA ARG A 322 -16.51 -10.36 0.47
C ARG A 322 -16.32 -9.55 1.75
N LEU A 323 -15.06 -9.19 2.10
CA LEU A 323 -14.81 -8.36 3.27
C LEU A 323 -15.48 -6.99 3.16
N VAL A 324 -15.36 -6.31 2.01
CA VAL A 324 -16.06 -5.04 1.76
C VAL A 324 -17.57 -5.19 1.83
N GLU A 325 -18.16 -6.25 1.29
CA GLU A 325 -19.60 -6.50 1.38
C GLU A 325 -20.09 -6.68 2.84
N GLN A 326 -19.29 -7.31 3.70
CA GLN A 326 -19.59 -7.41 5.13
C GLN A 326 -19.42 -6.07 5.85
N ALA A 327 -18.41 -5.27 5.50
CA ALA A 327 -18.23 -3.92 6.03
C ALA A 327 -19.43 -3.02 5.68
N VAL A 328 -19.93 -3.06 4.45
CA VAL A 328 -21.16 -2.34 4.04
C VAL A 328 -22.37 -2.71 4.93
N ARG A 329 -22.53 -4.00 5.23
CA ARG A 329 -23.62 -4.46 6.13
C ARG A 329 -23.40 -3.96 7.55
N ALA A 330 -22.14 -3.97 8.02
CA ALA A 330 -21.77 -3.50 9.34
C ALA A 330 -21.98 -1.98 9.48
N TRP A 331 -21.64 -1.17 8.48
CA TRP A 331 -21.92 0.27 8.42
C TRP A 331 -23.42 0.55 8.61
N LYS A 332 -24.27 -0.10 7.83
CA LYS A 332 -25.72 0.06 7.92
C LYS A 332 -26.31 -0.33 9.29
N LYS A 333 -25.65 -1.26 10.01
CA LYS A 333 -26.08 -1.73 11.32
C LYS A 333 -25.52 -0.92 12.48
N LYS A 334 -24.20 -0.66 12.47
CA LYS A 334 -23.44 -0.09 13.61
C LYS A 334 -23.37 1.44 13.58
N ARG A 335 -23.46 2.07 12.39
CA ARG A 335 -23.24 3.52 12.18
C ARG A 335 -24.45 4.18 11.52
N ARG A 336 -25.66 3.91 12.03
CA ARG A 336 -26.90 4.51 11.49
C ARG A 336 -26.85 6.04 11.59
N GLY A 337 -27.13 6.71 10.47
CA GLY A 337 -27.12 8.18 10.38
C GLY A 337 -25.76 8.81 10.13
N ILE A 338 -24.69 8.00 10.05
CA ILE A 338 -23.35 8.45 9.63
C ILE A 338 -23.12 7.95 8.20
N SER A 339 -22.73 8.83 7.30
CA SER A 339 -22.40 8.49 5.91
C SER A 339 -21.26 7.48 5.86
N MET A 340 -21.49 6.38 5.15
CA MET A 340 -20.54 5.30 4.96
C MET A 340 -19.29 5.81 4.24
N ASP A 341 -18.11 5.44 4.74
CA ASP A 341 -16.83 5.80 4.14
C ASP A 341 -16.49 4.97 2.90
N ASP A 342 -15.50 5.43 2.14
CA ASP A 342 -14.88 4.64 1.09
C ASP A 342 -14.18 3.42 1.70
N MET A 343 -14.15 2.31 0.99
CA MET A 343 -13.65 1.04 1.49
C MET A 343 -12.74 0.39 0.46
N SER A 344 -11.48 0.23 0.79
CA SER A 344 -10.51 -0.47 -0.06
C SER A 344 -9.80 -1.56 0.71
N VAL A 345 -9.63 -2.71 0.07
CA VAL A 345 -9.03 -3.92 0.65
C VAL A 345 -8.08 -4.57 -0.33
N VAL A 346 -6.92 -4.96 0.17
CA VAL A 346 -6.02 -5.94 -0.46
C VAL A 346 -5.83 -7.11 0.49
N CYS A 347 -6.05 -8.34 0.01
CA CYS A 347 -5.68 -9.57 0.72
C CYS A 347 -4.49 -10.19 0.01
N LEU A 348 -3.32 -10.24 0.64
CA LEU A 348 -2.10 -10.86 0.15
C LEU A 348 -1.96 -12.26 0.77
N PHE A 349 -2.05 -13.31 -0.05
CA PHE A 349 -1.88 -14.69 0.38
C PHE A 349 -0.40 -15.08 0.37
N LEU A 350 0.09 -15.63 1.48
CA LEU A 350 1.51 -15.84 1.69
C LEU A 350 2.02 -17.18 1.14
N HIS A 351 1.12 -18.16 0.99
CA HIS A 351 1.43 -19.47 0.44
C HIS A 351 0.56 -19.77 -0.78
N SER A 352 1.13 -20.52 -1.74
CA SER A 352 0.37 -21.03 -2.89
C SER A 352 -0.82 -21.86 -2.42
N SER A 353 -1.94 -21.83 -3.16
CA SER A 353 -3.01 -22.80 -2.94
C SER A 353 -2.46 -24.16 -3.36
N SER A 354 -2.08 -25.01 -2.38
CA SER A 354 -1.91 -26.43 -2.65
C SER A 354 -3.26 -26.96 -3.15
N SER A 355 -3.30 -27.38 -4.43
CA SER A 355 -4.37 -28.24 -4.90
C SER A 355 -4.36 -29.46 -3.99
N SER A 356 -5.34 -29.55 -3.09
CA SER A 356 -5.58 -30.76 -2.31
C SER A 356 -5.89 -31.88 -3.30
N SER A 357 -4.87 -32.66 -3.65
CA SER A 357 -5.07 -33.98 -4.22
C SER A 357 -5.74 -34.82 -3.15
N LEU A 358 -7.06 -34.88 -3.20
CA LEU A 358 -7.82 -35.93 -2.56
C LEU A 358 -7.31 -37.28 -3.14
N SER A 359 -6.36 -37.91 -2.44
CA SER A 359 -6.06 -39.32 -2.62
C SER A 359 -7.30 -40.08 -2.15
N GLN A 360 -8.16 -40.45 -3.10
CA GLN A 360 -9.14 -41.50 -2.92
C GLN A 360 -8.39 -42.80 -2.66
N HIS A 361 -8.25 -43.18 -1.40
CA HIS A 361 -7.99 -44.58 -1.05
C HIS A 361 -9.28 -45.37 -1.32
N ALA A 362 -9.35 -45.90 -2.53
CA ALA A 362 -10.29 -46.96 -2.83
C ALA A 362 -9.85 -48.25 -2.06
N THR A 363 -10.45 -48.48 -0.93
CA THR A 363 -10.39 -49.79 -0.26
C THR A 363 -11.28 -50.75 -1.03
N THR A 364 -10.66 -51.56 -1.87
CA THR A 364 -11.27 -52.78 -2.45
C THR A 364 -11.37 -53.80 -1.34
N PHE A 365 -12.56 -54.07 -0.86
CA PHE A 365 -12.85 -55.33 -0.13
C PHE A 365 -13.13 -56.45 -1.12
N LYS A 366 -12.35 -57.52 -0.98
CA LYS A 366 -12.68 -58.86 -1.49
C LYS A 366 -13.57 -59.58 -0.52
#